data_f7ac7250854b0a2e443a2d0ebd3011b2
#
_entry.id   f7ac7250854b0a2e443a2d0ebd3011b2
#
_cell.length_a   1.000
_cell.length_b   1.000
_cell.length_c   1.000
_cell.angle_alpha   90.00
_cell.angle_beta   90.00
_cell.angle_gamma   90.00
#
_symmetry.space_group_name_H-M   'P 1'
#
loop_
_entity.id
_entity.type
_entity.pdbx_description
1 polymer ?
#
loop_
_entity_poly.entity_id
_entity_poly.type
_entity_poly.pdbx_seq_one_letter_code
_entity_poly.pdbx_strand_id
1 'polypeptide(L)'
;SPLDLYTQCAFLDPRLLGYKSYYAFRNRFCVFDEVYVAQGETINVPVGYQHLAELERKLKDFSFRVTKDECLDIPDKIYQIRYVKIEGEQKRVYERLRLNALALLEDSTISVHNKLTELLRLHQLANGHCKDDNGGMIQFENPKLKAVLEILEETDQKVIIWATYVHNIHEIIKALSEKYGSDAVVSMYGATSVDDRNLAVSRFQTDPKCRFFVANPTTGGYGLTLTEAKYVIYYSNSYNLEVRRQSEDRAHRIGQKKNVVYIDIMAQDTIDDKIVQALKKKIELSVKTLGDNPQKWLI
;
A
#
# COMPACT_ATOMS: atom_id res chain seq x y z
N SER A 1 -10.46 -9.20 4.22
CA SER A 1 -11.89 -9.14 3.84
C SER A 1 -12.76 -9.60 5.00
N PRO A 2 -14.07 -9.25 5.05
CA PRO A 2 -15.00 -9.81 6.07
C PRO A 2 -15.03 -11.35 6.09
N LEU A 3 -14.70 -12.00 4.97
CA LEU A 3 -14.66 -13.46 4.88
C LEU A 3 -13.51 -14.09 5.69
N ASP A 4 -12.43 -13.36 5.91
CA ASP A 4 -11.26 -13.84 6.67
C ASP A 4 -11.62 -14.06 8.16
N LEU A 5 -12.64 -13.34 8.65
CA LEU A 5 -13.13 -13.46 10.02
C LEU A 5 -13.66 -14.88 10.32
N TYR A 6 -14.23 -15.58 9.33
CA TYR A 6 -14.72 -16.93 9.56
C TYR A 6 -13.60 -17.87 10.04
N THR A 7 -12.48 -17.90 9.34
CA THR A 7 -11.36 -18.76 9.68
C THR A 7 -10.73 -18.39 11.02
N GLN A 8 -10.60 -17.07 11.28
CA GLN A 8 -10.05 -16.57 12.55
C GLN A 8 -10.94 -16.94 13.73
N CYS A 9 -12.26 -16.73 13.62
CA CYS A 9 -13.20 -17.10 14.67
C CYS A 9 -13.31 -18.64 14.84
N ALA A 10 -13.35 -19.38 13.73
CA ALA A 10 -13.43 -20.84 13.77
C ALA A 10 -12.18 -21.49 14.38
N PHE A 11 -11.01 -20.85 14.27
CA PHE A 11 -9.80 -21.29 14.95
C PHE A 11 -9.91 -21.18 16.48
N LEU A 12 -10.61 -20.17 16.99
CA LEU A 12 -10.86 -20.00 18.42
C LEU A 12 -11.96 -20.93 18.92
N ASP A 13 -13.12 -20.90 18.28
CA ASP A 13 -14.25 -21.79 18.50
C ASP A 13 -15.16 -21.76 17.25
N PRO A 14 -15.38 -22.91 16.58
CA PRO A 14 -16.23 -22.98 15.38
C PRO A 14 -17.69 -22.52 15.58
N ARG A 15 -18.15 -22.41 16.84
CA ARG A 15 -19.51 -22.01 17.16
C ARG A 15 -19.71 -20.48 17.23
N LEU A 16 -18.65 -19.68 17.37
CA LEU A 16 -18.71 -18.23 17.64
C LEU A 16 -19.61 -17.47 16.67
N LEU A 17 -19.47 -17.72 15.38
CA LEU A 17 -20.25 -17.02 14.35
C LEU A 17 -21.61 -17.68 14.07
N GLY A 18 -21.86 -18.90 14.58
CA GLY A 18 -23.11 -19.62 14.40
C GLY A 18 -23.33 -20.20 12.98
N TYR A 19 -22.27 -20.38 12.19
CA TYR A 19 -22.33 -20.99 10.87
C TYR A 19 -21.61 -22.32 10.83
N LYS A 20 -22.27 -23.35 10.27
CA LYS A 20 -21.74 -24.73 10.22
C LYS A 20 -20.59 -24.89 9.20
N SER A 21 -20.45 -23.99 8.24
CA SER A 21 -19.40 -24.04 7.22
C SER A 21 -19.03 -22.67 6.68
N TYR A 22 -17.81 -22.55 6.15
CA TYR A 22 -17.36 -21.36 5.44
C TYR A 22 -18.29 -20.95 4.30
N TYR A 23 -18.83 -21.91 3.54
CA TYR A 23 -19.73 -21.63 2.44
C TYR A 23 -21.06 -20.99 2.90
N ALA A 24 -21.62 -21.47 4.02
CA ALA A 24 -22.82 -20.87 4.61
C ALA A 24 -22.56 -19.43 5.08
N PHE A 25 -21.42 -19.17 5.72
CA PHE A 25 -20.99 -17.86 6.12
C PHE A 25 -20.74 -16.94 4.89
N ARG A 26 -19.98 -17.42 3.89
CA ARG A 26 -19.70 -16.71 2.67
C ARG A 26 -20.97 -16.28 1.93
N ASN A 27 -21.91 -17.19 1.74
CA ASN A 27 -23.16 -16.91 1.04
C ASN A 27 -24.07 -15.94 1.82
N ARG A 28 -23.96 -15.87 3.15
CA ARG A 28 -24.71 -14.91 3.96
C ARG A 28 -24.16 -13.49 3.82
N PHE A 29 -22.84 -13.33 3.83
CA PHE A 29 -22.18 -12.02 3.93
C PHE A 29 -21.57 -11.50 2.65
N CYS A 30 -21.53 -12.30 1.59
CA CYS A 30 -20.92 -11.93 0.33
C CYS A 30 -21.94 -11.91 -0.80
N VAL A 31 -21.80 -10.92 -1.67
CA VAL A 31 -22.52 -10.85 -2.95
C VAL A 31 -21.56 -11.32 -4.03
N PHE A 32 -22.02 -12.22 -4.89
CA PHE A 32 -21.24 -12.80 -5.97
C PHE A 32 -21.77 -12.36 -7.31
N ASP A 33 -20.86 -12.26 -8.27
CA ASP A 33 -21.16 -12.16 -9.67
C ASP A 33 -20.49 -13.31 -10.43
N GLU A 34 -21.13 -13.79 -11.47
CA GLU A 34 -20.58 -14.84 -12.31
C GLU A 34 -19.64 -14.22 -13.34
N VAL A 35 -18.37 -14.58 -13.29
CA VAL A 35 -17.36 -14.14 -14.25
C VAL A 35 -16.95 -15.33 -15.13
N TYR A 36 -17.03 -15.13 -16.42
CA TYR A 36 -16.58 -16.10 -17.41
C TYR A 36 -15.07 -16.27 -17.35
N VAL A 37 -14.60 -17.47 -17.12
CA VAL A 37 -13.18 -17.87 -17.26
C VAL A 37 -13.10 -18.85 -18.43
N ALA A 38 -11.99 -18.84 -19.17
CA ALA A 38 -11.82 -19.56 -20.43
C ALA A 38 -12.44 -20.98 -20.46
N GLN A 39 -12.86 -21.43 -21.66
CA GLN A 39 -13.42 -22.76 -21.94
C GLN A 39 -14.89 -23.03 -21.47
N GLY A 40 -15.67 -21.99 -21.24
CA GLY A 40 -17.09 -22.17 -20.88
C GLY A 40 -17.35 -22.35 -19.39
N GLU A 41 -16.34 -22.20 -18.55
CA GLU A 41 -16.50 -22.23 -17.10
C GLU A 41 -16.80 -20.83 -16.55
N THR A 42 -17.78 -20.73 -15.64
CA THR A 42 -18.04 -19.54 -14.83
C THR A 42 -17.52 -19.74 -13.43
N ILE A 43 -16.92 -18.72 -12.86
CA ILE A 43 -16.56 -18.68 -11.45
C ILE A 43 -17.33 -17.57 -10.74
N ASN A 44 -17.79 -17.85 -9.52
CA ASN A 44 -18.39 -16.86 -8.64
C ASN A 44 -17.33 -16.00 -7.98
N VAL A 45 -17.24 -14.73 -8.37
CA VAL A 45 -16.29 -13.75 -7.82
C VAL A 45 -17.03 -12.86 -6.83
N PRO A 46 -16.47 -12.62 -5.62
CA PRO A 46 -17.06 -11.69 -4.67
C PRO A 46 -16.97 -10.26 -5.21
N VAL A 47 -18.12 -9.63 -5.43
CA VAL A 47 -18.26 -8.25 -5.91
C VAL A 47 -18.71 -7.29 -4.82
N GLY A 48 -19.19 -7.81 -3.69
CA GLY A 48 -19.64 -6.98 -2.58
C GLY A 48 -19.91 -7.77 -1.31
N TYR A 49 -20.29 -7.03 -0.27
CA TYR A 49 -20.65 -7.61 1.02
C TYR A 49 -22.00 -7.09 1.50
N GLN A 50 -22.74 -7.95 2.18
CA GLN A 50 -24.08 -7.66 2.68
C GLN A 50 -24.21 -8.07 4.15
N HIS A 51 -25.29 -7.65 4.82
CA HIS A 51 -25.58 -7.98 6.21
C HIS A 51 -24.45 -7.64 7.20
N LEU A 52 -23.65 -6.61 6.93
CA LEU A 52 -22.47 -6.27 7.73
C LEU A 52 -22.83 -5.88 9.17
N ALA A 53 -23.99 -5.24 9.38
CA ALA A 53 -24.48 -4.93 10.74
C ALA A 53 -24.80 -6.18 11.57
N GLU A 54 -25.25 -7.28 10.92
CA GLU A 54 -25.42 -8.57 11.59
C GLU A 54 -24.06 -9.14 12.00
N LEU A 55 -23.08 -9.08 11.11
CA LEU A 55 -21.72 -9.56 11.37
C LEU A 55 -21.09 -8.78 12.54
N GLU A 56 -21.18 -7.45 12.52
CA GLU A 56 -20.68 -6.59 13.59
C GLU A 56 -21.29 -6.95 14.95
N ARG A 57 -22.62 -7.14 15.01
CA ARG A 57 -23.31 -7.52 16.24
C ARG A 57 -22.81 -8.87 16.77
N LYS A 58 -22.66 -9.88 15.88
CA LYS A 58 -22.13 -11.20 16.28
C LYS A 58 -20.70 -11.10 16.82
N LEU A 59 -19.86 -10.26 16.22
CA LEU A 59 -18.48 -10.05 16.69
C LEU A 59 -18.46 -9.41 18.09
N LYS A 60 -19.33 -8.45 18.38
CA LYS A 60 -19.41 -7.78 19.69
C LYS A 60 -19.69 -8.73 20.84
N ASP A 61 -20.37 -9.85 20.60
CA ASP A 61 -20.72 -10.81 21.64
C ASP A 61 -19.51 -11.52 22.27
N PHE A 62 -18.39 -11.61 21.53
CA PHE A 62 -17.20 -12.35 21.98
C PHE A 62 -15.88 -11.64 21.72
N SER A 63 -15.88 -10.44 21.12
CA SER A 63 -14.68 -9.68 20.83
C SER A 63 -14.66 -8.36 21.57
N PHE A 64 -13.48 -7.97 22.01
CA PHE A 64 -13.19 -6.64 22.52
C PHE A 64 -12.29 -5.92 21.54
N ARG A 65 -12.66 -4.69 21.19
CA ARG A 65 -11.91 -3.86 20.26
C ARG A 65 -11.63 -2.51 20.88
N VAL A 66 -10.39 -2.09 20.70
CA VAL A 66 -9.90 -0.78 21.12
C VAL A 66 -9.08 -0.18 19.98
N THR A 67 -9.33 1.07 19.67
CA THR A 67 -8.55 1.81 18.69
C THR A 67 -7.40 2.56 19.37
N LYS A 68 -6.37 2.92 18.58
CA LYS A 68 -5.24 3.72 19.08
C LYS A 68 -5.70 5.07 19.62
N ASP A 69 -6.64 5.71 18.93
CA ASP A 69 -7.16 7.03 19.27
C ASP A 69 -7.93 7.02 20.61
N GLU A 70 -8.47 5.86 21.03
CA GLU A 70 -9.17 5.71 22.30
C GLU A 70 -8.23 5.46 23.49
N CYS A 71 -7.02 4.95 23.22
CA CYS A 71 -6.14 4.45 24.27
C CYS A 71 -4.79 5.13 24.35
N LEU A 72 -4.37 5.84 23.32
CA LEU A 72 -3.03 6.41 23.22
C LEU A 72 -3.11 7.89 22.94
N ASP A 73 -2.42 8.68 23.74
CA ASP A 73 -2.16 10.08 23.46
C ASP A 73 -0.94 10.18 22.53
N ILE A 74 -1.18 10.00 21.24
CA ILE A 74 -0.16 10.08 20.17
C ILE A 74 -0.51 11.29 19.29
N PRO A 75 0.49 12.12 18.92
CA PRO A 75 0.25 13.26 18.03
C PRO A 75 -0.39 12.87 16.70
N ASP A 76 -1.13 13.81 16.09
CA ASP A 76 -1.93 13.56 14.89
C ASP A 76 -1.11 13.12 13.67
N LYS A 77 -1.77 12.39 12.79
CA LYS A 77 -1.33 12.11 11.42
C LYS A 77 -1.82 13.23 10.50
N ILE A 78 -0.91 13.81 9.72
CA ILE A 78 -1.22 14.83 8.72
C ILE A 78 -1.02 14.19 7.34
N TYR A 79 -2.03 14.24 6.47
CA TYR A 79 -1.97 13.63 5.15
C TYR A 79 -1.94 14.67 4.05
N GLN A 80 -1.07 14.46 3.07
CA GLN A 80 -0.88 15.33 1.92
C GLN A 80 -0.74 14.49 0.65
N ILE A 81 -1.13 15.05 -0.48
CA ILE A 81 -0.92 14.47 -1.80
C ILE A 81 -0.07 15.44 -2.61
N ARG A 82 1.02 14.94 -3.19
CA ARG A 82 1.84 15.64 -4.17
C ARG A 82 1.57 15.03 -5.54
N TYR A 83 0.89 15.78 -6.39
CA TYR A 83 0.67 15.35 -7.76
C TYR A 83 1.87 15.67 -8.65
N VAL A 84 2.21 14.72 -9.52
CA VAL A 84 3.21 14.88 -10.59
C VAL A 84 2.58 14.53 -11.94
N LYS A 85 3.13 15.04 -13.02
CA LYS A 85 2.70 14.72 -14.39
C LYS A 85 3.75 13.87 -15.07
N ILE A 86 3.32 12.77 -15.68
CA ILE A 86 4.15 12.04 -16.63
C ILE A 86 4.04 12.72 -18.01
N GLU A 87 5.15 12.89 -18.70
CA GLU A 87 5.23 13.63 -19.97
C GLU A 87 6.06 12.87 -21.01
N GLY A 88 6.18 13.43 -22.20
CA GLY A 88 7.05 12.94 -23.25
C GLY A 88 6.81 11.50 -23.66
N GLU A 89 7.88 10.73 -23.72
CA GLU A 89 7.86 9.33 -24.13
C GLU A 89 7.15 8.44 -23.10
N GLN A 90 7.39 8.69 -21.80
CA GLN A 90 6.71 7.95 -20.72
C GLN A 90 5.20 8.03 -20.88
N LYS A 91 4.63 9.22 -21.12
CA LYS A 91 3.20 9.42 -21.31
C LYS A 91 2.70 8.67 -22.55
N ARG A 92 3.41 8.75 -23.67
CA ARG A 92 3.01 8.04 -24.91
C ARG A 92 2.97 6.54 -24.72
N VAL A 93 3.98 5.97 -24.07
CA VAL A 93 4.02 4.52 -23.77
C VAL A 93 2.91 4.14 -22.79
N TYR A 94 2.70 4.96 -21.76
CA TYR A 94 1.63 4.75 -20.78
C TYR A 94 0.24 4.71 -21.43
N GLU A 95 -0.10 5.69 -22.27
CA GLU A 95 -1.41 5.76 -22.93
C GLU A 95 -1.62 4.60 -23.91
N ARG A 96 -0.59 4.20 -24.65
CA ARG A 96 -0.67 3.01 -25.52
C ARG A 96 -0.98 1.75 -24.70
N LEU A 97 -0.25 1.53 -23.62
CA LEU A 97 -0.45 0.37 -22.76
C LEU A 97 -1.82 0.42 -22.06
N ARG A 98 -2.27 1.60 -21.67
CA ARG A 98 -3.60 1.81 -21.07
C ARG A 98 -4.73 1.40 -22.02
N LEU A 99 -4.65 1.78 -23.29
CA LEU A 99 -5.64 1.37 -24.29
C LEU A 99 -5.64 -0.14 -24.49
N ASN A 100 -4.46 -0.77 -24.56
CA ASN A 100 -4.37 -2.22 -24.64
C ASN A 100 -4.94 -2.90 -23.40
N ALA A 101 -4.62 -2.41 -22.20
CA ALA A 101 -5.16 -2.94 -20.96
C ALA A 101 -6.69 -2.82 -20.89
N LEU A 102 -7.27 -1.71 -21.36
CA LEU A 102 -8.73 -1.54 -21.42
C LEU A 102 -9.37 -2.56 -22.39
N ALA A 103 -8.83 -2.73 -23.59
CA ALA A 103 -9.30 -3.73 -24.55
C ALA A 103 -9.25 -5.15 -23.97
N LEU A 104 -8.17 -5.50 -23.24
CA LEU A 104 -8.04 -6.79 -22.56
C LEU A 104 -9.05 -6.96 -21.41
N LEU A 105 -9.40 -5.87 -20.71
CA LEU A 105 -10.38 -5.92 -19.63
C LEU A 105 -11.81 -6.14 -20.15
N GLU A 106 -12.12 -5.61 -21.33
CA GLU A 106 -13.42 -5.79 -22.00
C GLU A 106 -13.56 -7.18 -22.63
N ASP A 107 -12.45 -7.81 -23.02
CA ASP A 107 -12.45 -9.15 -23.60
C ASP A 107 -12.60 -10.24 -22.51
N SER A 108 -13.76 -10.87 -22.46
CA SER A 108 -14.07 -11.94 -21.51
C SER A 108 -13.26 -13.23 -21.75
N THR A 109 -12.67 -13.42 -22.94
CA THR A 109 -11.90 -14.62 -23.31
C THR A 109 -10.46 -14.57 -22.78
N ILE A 110 -9.98 -13.39 -22.37
CA ILE A 110 -8.59 -13.21 -21.92
C ILE A 110 -8.44 -13.54 -20.44
N SER A 111 -7.42 -14.31 -20.11
CA SER A 111 -7.16 -14.77 -18.75
C SER A 111 -6.90 -13.61 -17.78
N VAL A 112 -7.33 -13.77 -16.53
CA VAL A 112 -7.10 -12.82 -15.44
C VAL A 112 -5.59 -12.52 -15.24
N HIS A 113 -4.73 -13.51 -15.50
CA HIS A 113 -3.28 -13.35 -15.40
C HIS A 113 -2.75 -12.27 -16.35
N ASN A 114 -3.19 -12.26 -17.62
CA ASN A 114 -2.76 -11.24 -18.59
C ASN A 114 -3.26 -9.85 -18.20
N LYS A 115 -4.51 -9.75 -17.70
CA LYS A 115 -5.07 -8.49 -17.20
C LYS A 115 -4.27 -7.92 -16.03
N LEU A 116 -3.89 -8.76 -15.08
CA LEU A 116 -3.06 -8.35 -13.93
C LEU A 116 -1.65 -7.92 -14.35
N THR A 117 -1.07 -8.60 -15.34
CA THR A 117 0.26 -8.23 -15.87
C THR A 117 0.25 -6.84 -16.48
N GLU A 118 -0.79 -6.49 -17.26
CA GLU A 118 -0.91 -5.15 -17.85
C GLU A 118 -1.10 -4.06 -16.79
N LEU A 119 -1.91 -4.33 -15.75
CA LEU A 119 -2.06 -3.39 -14.63
C LEU A 119 -0.74 -3.19 -13.88
N LEU A 120 0.06 -4.24 -13.70
CA LEU A 120 1.39 -4.15 -13.11
C LEU A 120 2.34 -3.29 -13.96
N ARG A 121 2.33 -3.49 -15.29
CA ARG A 121 3.13 -2.70 -16.23
C ARG A 121 2.74 -1.22 -16.21
N LEU A 122 1.43 -0.91 -16.18
CA LEU A 122 0.95 0.47 -16.03
C LEU A 122 1.45 1.11 -14.72
N HIS A 123 1.44 0.35 -13.64
CA HIS A 123 1.95 0.85 -12.36
C HIS A 123 3.47 1.06 -12.38
N GLN A 124 4.23 0.18 -13.02
CA GLN A 124 5.67 0.37 -13.21
C GLN A 124 5.95 1.62 -14.04
N LEU A 125 5.22 1.83 -15.15
CA LEU A 125 5.35 3.03 -15.98
C LEU A 125 5.03 4.31 -15.21
N ALA A 126 3.98 4.34 -14.40
CA ALA A 126 3.67 5.48 -13.53
C ALA A 126 4.80 5.78 -12.53
N ASN A 127 5.67 4.80 -12.25
CA ASN A 127 6.83 4.91 -11.37
C ASN A 127 8.17 5.04 -12.13
N GLY A 128 8.15 5.40 -13.43
CA GLY A 128 9.31 5.76 -14.22
C GLY A 128 10.09 4.60 -14.84
N HIS A 129 9.59 3.38 -14.80
CA HIS A 129 10.25 2.22 -15.40
C HIS A 129 9.24 1.21 -15.94
N CYS A 130 9.68 0.32 -16.82
CA CYS A 130 8.91 -0.83 -17.27
C CYS A 130 9.87 -1.94 -17.73
N LYS A 131 9.44 -3.19 -17.64
CA LYS A 131 10.16 -4.31 -18.28
C LYS A 131 9.67 -4.45 -19.71
N ASP A 132 10.60 -4.63 -20.65
CA ASP A 132 10.28 -5.05 -22.00
C ASP A 132 9.91 -6.54 -22.07
N ASP A 133 9.51 -7.01 -23.24
CA ASP A 133 9.10 -8.41 -23.43
C ASP A 133 10.28 -9.41 -23.31
N ASN A 134 11.52 -8.93 -23.41
CA ASN A 134 12.75 -9.71 -23.23
C ASN A 134 13.26 -9.66 -21.78
N GLY A 135 12.55 -8.97 -20.87
CA GLY A 135 12.94 -8.80 -19.47
C GLY A 135 13.93 -7.67 -19.22
N GLY A 136 14.33 -6.91 -20.26
CA GLY A 136 15.15 -5.70 -20.14
C GLY A 136 14.41 -4.59 -19.40
N MET A 137 15.15 -3.75 -18.66
CA MET A 137 14.58 -2.62 -17.95
C MET A 137 14.64 -1.38 -18.82
N ILE A 138 13.48 -0.82 -19.15
CA ILE A 138 13.35 0.48 -19.79
C ILE A 138 13.12 1.51 -18.69
N GLN A 139 13.93 2.58 -18.68
CA GLN A 139 13.83 3.67 -17.74
C GLN A 139 13.38 4.94 -18.45
N PHE A 140 12.50 5.69 -17.80
CA PHE A 140 11.98 6.96 -18.28
C PHE A 140 12.40 8.10 -17.36
N GLU A 141 12.20 9.34 -17.78
CA GLU A 141 12.26 10.48 -16.88
C GLU A 141 11.29 10.24 -15.70
N ASN A 142 11.77 10.52 -14.47
CA ASN A 142 11.05 10.13 -13.28
C ASN A 142 10.58 11.34 -12.45
N PRO A 143 9.40 11.90 -12.76
CA PRO A 143 8.89 13.08 -12.07
C PRO A 143 8.61 12.81 -10.58
N LYS A 144 8.34 11.56 -10.18
CA LYS A 144 8.17 11.22 -8.76
C LYS A 144 9.49 11.35 -8.00
N LEU A 145 10.60 10.91 -8.57
CA LEU A 145 11.91 11.06 -7.94
C LEU A 145 12.27 12.54 -7.77
N LYS A 146 11.98 13.37 -8.77
CA LYS A 146 12.16 14.82 -8.67
C LYS A 146 11.32 15.41 -7.53
N ALA A 147 10.05 15.04 -7.44
CA ALA A 147 9.17 15.49 -6.35
C ALA A 147 9.66 15.04 -4.97
N VAL A 148 10.23 13.83 -4.83
CA VAL A 148 10.89 13.41 -3.58
C VAL A 148 11.99 14.38 -3.21
N LEU A 149 12.91 14.66 -4.14
CA LEU A 149 14.04 15.54 -3.89
C LEU A 149 13.62 16.96 -3.50
N GLU A 150 12.58 17.50 -4.16
CA GLU A 150 11.97 18.80 -3.82
C GLU A 150 11.41 18.80 -2.40
N ILE A 151 10.61 17.78 -2.01
CA ILE A 151 10.07 17.67 -0.65
C ILE A 151 11.19 17.59 0.40
N LEU A 152 12.28 16.90 0.09
CA LEU A 152 13.41 16.75 1.02
C LEU A 152 14.25 18.03 1.20
N GLU A 153 14.14 18.98 0.27
CA GLU A 153 14.70 20.34 0.42
C GLU A 153 13.86 21.21 1.37
N GLU A 154 12.57 20.94 1.48
CA GLU A 154 11.65 21.68 2.36
C GLU A 154 11.81 21.30 3.85
N THR A 155 12.60 20.27 4.19
CA THR A 155 12.74 19.78 5.57
C THR A 155 14.14 19.25 5.86
N ASP A 156 14.58 19.41 7.11
CA ASP A 156 15.80 18.82 7.66
C ASP A 156 15.55 17.56 8.52
N GLN A 157 14.27 17.20 8.67
CA GLN A 157 13.85 16.11 9.54
C GLN A 157 14.16 14.72 8.94
N LYS A 158 14.09 13.69 9.79
CA LYS A 158 14.21 12.29 9.36
C LYS A 158 12.97 11.86 8.58
N VAL A 159 13.19 11.19 7.44
CA VAL A 159 12.15 10.83 6.48
C VAL A 159 12.20 9.34 6.16
N ILE A 160 11.04 8.70 6.18
CA ILE A 160 10.85 7.36 5.63
C ILE A 160 10.32 7.50 4.20
N ILE A 161 10.86 6.73 3.26
CA ILE A 161 10.40 6.68 1.88
C ILE A 161 10.01 5.25 1.54
N TRP A 162 8.73 5.02 1.34
CA TRP A 162 8.19 3.72 0.96
C TRP A 162 8.06 3.60 -0.56
N ALA A 163 8.71 2.61 -1.16
CA ALA A 163 8.61 2.30 -2.58
C ALA A 163 8.31 0.82 -2.81
N THR A 164 7.36 0.53 -3.69
CA THR A 164 6.88 -0.82 -3.98
C THR A 164 7.90 -1.64 -4.77
N TYR A 165 8.66 -1.00 -5.66
CA TYR A 165 9.61 -1.68 -6.56
C TYR A 165 11.05 -1.50 -6.10
N VAL A 166 11.83 -2.58 -6.12
CA VAL A 166 13.25 -2.58 -5.76
C VAL A 166 14.04 -1.65 -6.70
N HIS A 167 13.67 -1.59 -7.98
CA HIS A 167 14.28 -0.65 -8.93
C HIS A 167 14.19 0.80 -8.43
N ASN A 168 13.00 1.24 -8.03
CA ASN A 168 12.84 2.61 -7.51
C ASN A 168 13.57 2.81 -6.17
N ILE A 169 13.66 1.79 -5.32
CA ILE A 169 14.45 1.86 -4.09
C ILE A 169 15.91 2.19 -4.43
N HIS A 170 16.49 1.49 -5.41
CA HIS A 170 17.88 1.74 -5.84
C HIS A 170 18.05 3.13 -6.47
N GLU A 171 17.11 3.60 -7.30
CA GLU A 171 17.15 4.96 -7.86
C GLU A 171 17.11 6.03 -6.76
N ILE A 172 16.22 5.88 -5.79
CA ILE A 172 16.08 6.81 -4.66
C ILE A 172 17.36 6.82 -3.82
N ILE A 173 17.91 5.64 -3.47
CA ILE A 173 19.15 5.53 -2.70
C ILE A 173 20.30 6.22 -3.44
N LYS A 174 20.45 5.96 -4.75
CA LYS A 174 21.47 6.58 -5.57
C LYS A 174 21.38 8.11 -5.54
N ALA A 175 20.20 8.65 -5.85
CA ALA A 175 19.97 10.08 -5.88
C ALA A 175 20.21 10.76 -4.51
N LEU A 176 19.78 10.11 -3.42
CA LEU A 176 19.98 10.62 -2.08
C LEU A 176 21.44 10.55 -1.64
N SER A 177 22.15 9.47 -1.98
CA SER A 177 23.57 9.31 -1.66
C SER A 177 24.45 10.31 -2.41
N GLU A 178 24.12 10.59 -3.68
CA GLU A 178 24.81 11.61 -4.49
C GLU A 178 24.59 13.03 -3.93
N LYS A 179 23.37 13.33 -3.43
CA LYS A 179 23.04 14.67 -2.96
C LYS A 179 23.40 14.93 -1.49
N TYR A 180 23.24 13.94 -0.62
CA TYR A 180 23.36 14.09 0.83
C TYR A 180 24.47 13.24 1.46
N GLY A 181 25.17 12.44 0.68
CA GLY A 181 26.16 11.48 1.14
C GLY A 181 25.56 10.11 1.50
N SER A 182 26.38 9.05 1.35
CA SER A 182 25.96 7.66 1.63
C SER A 182 25.59 7.41 3.09
N ASP A 183 26.19 8.17 4.02
CA ASP A 183 25.90 8.04 5.46
C ASP A 183 24.49 8.55 5.81
N ALA A 184 23.90 9.39 4.98
CA ALA A 184 22.56 9.93 5.20
C ALA A 184 21.44 8.93 4.91
N VAL A 185 21.74 7.80 4.26
CA VAL A 185 20.72 6.86 3.73
C VAL A 185 20.94 5.46 4.30
N VAL A 186 19.84 4.84 4.71
CA VAL A 186 19.77 3.40 4.98
C VAL A 186 18.59 2.80 4.21
N SER A 187 18.66 1.52 3.92
CA SER A 187 17.61 0.87 3.12
C SER A 187 17.23 -0.50 3.65
N MET A 188 15.98 -0.92 3.30
CA MET A 188 15.48 -2.25 3.62
C MET A 188 14.54 -2.76 2.54
N TYR A 189 14.89 -3.88 1.95
CA TYR A 189 14.05 -4.60 0.95
C TYR A 189 14.32 -6.10 1.02
N GLY A 190 13.71 -6.90 0.13
CA GLY A 190 13.72 -8.36 0.23
C GLY A 190 15.10 -9.00 0.38
N ALA A 191 16.11 -8.48 -0.32
CA ALA A 191 17.49 -9.00 -0.28
C ALA A 191 18.31 -8.54 0.94
N THR A 192 17.81 -7.62 1.76
CA THR A 192 18.53 -7.13 2.96
C THR A 192 18.60 -8.22 4.02
N SER A 193 19.79 -8.54 4.52
CA SER A 193 20.00 -9.54 5.59
C SER A 193 19.34 -9.09 6.91
N VAL A 194 19.16 -10.01 7.85
CA VAL A 194 18.56 -9.69 9.16
C VAL A 194 19.45 -8.72 9.95
N ASP A 195 20.75 -8.91 9.90
CA ASP A 195 21.70 -8.05 10.60
C ASP A 195 21.73 -6.63 10.01
N ASP A 196 21.74 -6.52 8.68
CA ASP A 196 21.67 -5.22 8.00
C ASP A 196 20.34 -4.49 8.28
N ARG A 197 19.22 -5.23 8.41
CA ARG A 197 17.93 -4.64 8.82
C ARG A 197 18.00 -4.03 10.21
N ASN A 198 18.56 -4.76 11.17
CA ASN A 198 18.73 -4.29 12.53
C ASN A 198 19.65 -3.06 12.59
N LEU A 199 20.74 -3.10 11.84
CA LEU A 199 21.69 -1.98 11.73
C LEU A 199 21.01 -0.76 11.09
N ALA A 200 20.24 -0.94 10.01
CA ALA A 200 19.53 0.16 9.34
C ALA A 200 18.54 0.85 10.27
N VAL A 201 17.77 0.07 11.05
CA VAL A 201 16.83 0.61 12.05
C VAL A 201 17.57 1.35 13.15
N SER A 202 18.63 0.75 13.71
CA SER A 202 19.43 1.37 14.77
C SER A 202 20.03 2.69 14.30
N ARG A 203 20.69 2.71 13.12
CA ARG A 203 21.25 3.94 12.54
C ARG A 203 20.20 5.01 12.32
N PHE A 204 19.07 4.65 11.72
CA PHE A 204 17.98 5.63 11.49
C PHE A 204 17.47 6.22 12.80
N GLN A 205 17.36 5.42 13.87
CA GLN A 205 16.84 5.90 15.16
C GLN A 205 17.88 6.75 15.94
N THR A 206 19.16 6.39 15.90
CA THR A 206 20.15 6.96 16.83
C THR A 206 21.19 7.88 16.18
N ASP A 207 21.50 7.69 14.87
CA ASP A 207 22.51 8.48 14.18
C ASP A 207 21.89 9.76 13.60
N PRO A 208 22.30 10.97 14.04
CA PRO A 208 21.79 12.22 13.50
C PRO A 208 22.16 12.46 12.03
N LYS A 209 23.22 11.83 11.51
CA LYS A 209 23.61 11.92 10.10
C LYS A 209 22.69 11.10 9.20
N CYS A 210 22.11 10.01 9.72
CA CYS A 210 21.21 9.14 8.98
C CYS A 210 19.80 9.76 8.93
N ARG A 211 19.47 10.43 7.82
CA ARG A 211 18.20 11.15 7.63
C ARG A 211 17.13 10.32 6.91
N PHE A 212 17.52 9.40 6.04
CA PHE A 212 16.60 8.76 5.11
C PHE A 212 16.56 7.26 5.31
N PHE A 213 15.34 6.73 5.45
CA PHE A 213 15.06 5.29 5.51
C PHE A 213 14.26 4.91 4.27
N VAL A 214 14.88 4.26 3.29
CA VAL A 214 14.25 3.88 2.01
C VAL A 214 13.93 2.39 2.04
N ALA A 215 12.66 2.03 1.92
CA ALA A 215 12.29 0.62 2.05
C ALA A 215 11.04 0.20 1.25
N ASN A 216 10.90 -1.11 1.09
CA ASN A 216 9.66 -1.70 0.63
C ASN A 216 8.68 -1.84 1.81
N PRO A 217 7.44 -1.34 1.71
CA PRO A 217 6.49 -1.36 2.81
C PRO A 217 6.11 -2.79 3.24
N THR A 218 6.15 -3.76 2.35
CA THR A 218 5.89 -5.16 2.69
C THR A 218 7.01 -5.75 3.53
N THR A 219 8.27 -5.44 3.24
CA THR A 219 9.43 -5.90 4.01
C THR A 219 9.58 -5.14 5.32
N GLY A 220 9.35 -3.82 5.29
CA GLY A 220 9.41 -2.94 6.47
C GLY A 220 8.18 -3.04 7.38
N GLY A 221 7.14 -3.77 6.97
CA GLY A 221 5.87 -3.90 7.70
C GLY A 221 5.97 -4.71 9.00
N TYR A 222 7.01 -5.49 9.23
CA TYR A 222 7.09 -6.39 10.38
C TYR A 222 7.93 -5.83 11.52
N GLY A 223 7.24 -5.40 12.60
CA GLY A 223 7.83 -5.18 13.93
C GLY A 223 8.75 -3.96 14.11
N LEU A 224 9.05 -3.17 13.07
CA LEU A 224 9.99 -2.05 13.15
C LEU A 224 9.43 -0.89 13.97
N THR A 225 10.31 -0.16 14.65
CA THR A 225 10.01 1.10 15.30
C THR A 225 10.87 2.20 14.67
N LEU A 226 10.20 3.19 14.04
CA LEU A 226 10.84 4.28 13.29
C LEU A 226 10.28 5.64 13.74
N THR A 227 10.15 5.84 15.06
CA THR A 227 9.51 7.00 15.67
C THR A 227 10.32 8.29 15.55
N GLU A 228 11.57 8.24 15.14
CA GLU A 228 12.34 9.44 14.82
C GLU A 228 11.90 10.11 13.51
N ALA A 229 11.17 9.38 12.65
CA ALA A 229 10.62 9.96 11.42
C ALA A 229 9.53 11.00 11.73
N LYS A 230 9.59 12.14 11.02
CA LYS A 230 8.55 13.18 11.04
C LYS A 230 7.80 13.25 9.72
N TYR A 231 8.41 12.76 8.66
CA TYR A 231 7.82 12.65 7.35
C TYR A 231 7.86 11.21 6.86
N VAL A 232 6.79 10.79 6.22
CA VAL A 232 6.67 9.48 5.55
C VAL A 232 6.19 9.74 4.14
N ILE A 233 7.04 9.47 3.16
CA ILE A 233 6.73 9.64 1.74
C ILE A 233 6.36 8.28 1.16
N TYR A 234 5.18 8.18 0.58
CA TYR A 234 4.79 7.05 -0.25
C TYR A 234 5.10 7.40 -1.72
N TYR A 235 6.27 6.96 -2.15
CA TYR A 235 6.69 7.07 -3.55
C TYR A 235 5.75 6.28 -4.48
N SER A 236 5.31 5.13 -4.02
CA SER A 236 4.29 4.31 -4.65
C SER A 236 3.46 3.53 -3.64
N ASN A 237 2.17 3.39 -3.91
CA ASN A 237 1.23 2.61 -3.11
C ASN A 237 0.93 1.26 -3.77
N SER A 238 0.54 0.28 -2.98
CA SER A 238 -0.05 -0.97 -3.46
C SER A 238 -1.56 -1.01 -3.14
N TYR A 239 -2.28 -1.96 -3.74
CA TYR A 239 -3.70 -2.20 -3.43
C TYR A 239 -3.94 -2.80 -2.03
N ASN A 240 -2.89 -3.06 -1.25
CA ASN A 240 -2.99 -3.71 0.05
C ASN A 240 -3.11 -2.69 1.18
N LEU A 241 -4.33 -2.52 1.71
CA LEU A 241 -4.61 -1.61 2.82
C LEU A 241 -3.88 -2.01 4.11
N GLU A 242 -3.72 -3.31 4.37
CA GLU A 242 -3.04 -3.77 5.57
C GLU A 242 -1.56 -3.36 5.57
N VAL A 243 -0.87 -3.58 4.44
CA VAL A 243 0.51 -3.13 4.25
C VAL A 243 0.64 -1.62 4.44
N ARG A 244 -0.34 -0.83 3.93
CA ARG A 244 -0.37 0.62 4.11
C ARG A 244 -0.50 0.98 5.58
N ARG A 245 -1.48 0.44 6.30
CA ARG A 245 -1.70 0.69 7.73
C ARG A 245 -0.49 0.30 8.57
N GLN A 246 0.04 -0.90 8.35
CA GLN A 246 1.23 -1.38 9.07
C GLN A 246 2.45 -0.49 8.84
N SER A 247 2.68 -0.01 7.61
CA SER A 247 3.81 0.88 7.31
C SER A 247 3.66 2.27 7.94
N GLU A 248 2.44 2.80 8.03
CA GLU A 248 2.17 4.04 8.78
C GLU A 248 2.48 3.90 10.26
N ASP A 249 2.10 2.76 10.84
CA ASP A 249 2.29 2.45 12.25
C ASP A 249 3.76 2.22 12.65
N ARG A 250 4.70 2.29 11.71
CA ARG A 250 6.14 2.29 12.01
C ARG A 250 6.61 3.64 12.56
N ALA A 251 6.08 4.74 12.03
CA ALA A 251 6.36 6.10 12.49
C ALA A 251 5.37 6.58 13.56
N HIS A 252 4.08 6.27 13.39
CA HIS A 252 3.01 6.66 14.32
C HIS A 252 2.76 5.56 15.35
N ARG A 253 3.60 5.54 16.39
CA ARG A 253 3.62 4.51 17.43
C ARG A 253 3.91 5.14 18.79
N ILE A 254 3.69 4.37 19.87
CA ILE A 254 4.11 4.76 21.23
C ILE A 254 5.58 5.23 21.22
N GLY A 255 5.80 6.40 21.77
CA GLY A 255 7.09 7.09 21.74
C GLY A 255 7.22 8.19 20.70
N GLN A 256 6.26 8.33 19.77
CA GLN A 256 6.17 9.47 18.86
C GLN A 256 5.73 10.72 19.64
N LYS A 257 6.51 11.80 19.53
CA LYS A 257 6.30 13.06 20.27
C LYS A 257 5.83 14.24 19.41
N LYS A 258 5.80 14.05 18.08
CA LYS A 258 5.43 15.11 17.12
C LYS A 258 4.48 14.53 16.07
N ASN A 259 3.69 15.40 15.46
CA ASN A 259 2.85 15.04 14.32
C ASN A 259 3.70 14.41 13.21
N VAL A 260 3.18 13.38 12.56
CA VAL A 260 3.81 12.73 11.42
C VAL A 260 3.10 13.12 10.15
N VAL A 261 3.83 13.67 9.21
CA VAL A 261 3.31 14.07 7.89
C VAL A 261 3.48 12.93 6.91
N TYR A 262 2.38 12.47 6.35
CA TYR A 262 2.32 11.43 5.32
C TYR A 262 2.08 12.07 3.97
N ILE A 263 2.98 11.87 3.01
CA ILE A 263 2.89 12.46 1.68
C ILE A 263 2.79 11.33 0.64
N ASP A 264 1.68 11.29 -0.08
CA ASP A 264 1.51 10.39 -1.21
C ASP A 264 1.93 11.10 -2.50
N ILE A 265 2.90 10.54 -3.23
CA ILE A 265 3.28 11.04 -4.56
C ILE A 265 2.46 10.29 -5.60
N MET A 266 1.65 11.03 -6.36
CA MET A 266 0.71 10.45 -7.32
C MET A 266 0.95 11.02 -8.72
N ALA A 267 1.13 10.15 -9.70
CA ALA A 267 1.11 10.53 -11.09
C ALA A 267 -0.34 10.75 -11.55
N GLN A 268 -0.66 11.98 -11.97
CA GLN A 268 -2.00 12.38 -12.39
C GLN A 268 -2.48 11.55 -13.59
N ASP A 269 -3.77 11.25 -13.63
CA ASP A 269 -4.45 10.52 -14.71
C ASP A 269 -3.86 9.13 -14.97
N THR A 270 -3.31 8.51 -13.93
CA THR A 270 -2.72 7.17 -14.02
C THR A 270 -3.40 6.15 -13.10
N ILE A 271 -2.84 4.94 -13.07
CA ILE A 271 -3.29 3.87 -12.18
C ILE A 271 -3.15 4.22 -10.70
N ASP A 272 -2.30 5.20 -10.34
CA ASP A 272 -2.14 5.66 -8.96
C ASP A 272 -3.47 6.14 -8.37
N ASP A 273 -4.28 6.88 -9.17
CA ASP A 273 -5.62 7.32 -8.76
C ASP A 273 -6.54 6.14 -8.45
N LYS A 274 -6.45 5.07 -9.26
CA LYS A 274 -7.25 3.85 -9.06
C LYS A 274 -6.83 3.07 -7.83
N ILE A 275 -5.53 3.04 -7.53
CA ILE A 275 -4.98 2.41 -6.32
C ILE A 275 -5.49 3.14 -5.08
N VAL A 276 -5.40 4.46 -5.04
CA VAL A 276 -5.87 5.25 -3.91
C VAL A 276 -7.39 5.14 -3.73
N GLN A 277 -8.18 5.18 -4.82
CA GLN A 277 -9.62 4.94 -4.76
C GLN A 277 -9.97 3.54 -4.22
N ALA A 278 -9.22 2.51 -4.60
CA ALA A 278 -9.42 1.16 -4.08
C ALA A 278 -9.10 1.07 -2.58
N LEU A 279 -8.06 1.76 -2.11
CA LEU A 279 -7.73 1.85 -0.69
C LEU A 279 -8.84 2.57 0.09
N LYS A 280 -9.40 3.67 -0.43
CA LYS A 280 -10.56 4.38 0.14
C LYS A 280 -11.75 3.45 0.33
N LYS A 281 -12.15 2.73 -0.72
CA LYS A 281 -13.27 1.78 -0.65
C LYS A 281 -13.04 0.68 0.39
N LYS A 282 -11.82 0.19 0.53
CA LYS A 282 -11.48 -0.81 1.56
C LYS A 282 -11.57 -0.25 2.99
N ILE A 283 -11.23 1.01 3.20
CA ILE A 283 -11.40 1.69 4.48
C ILE A 283 -12.88 1.85 4.80
N GLU A 284 -13.68 2.34 3.85
CA GLU A 284 -15.15 2.47 4.03
C GLU A 284 -15.79 1.13 4.42
N LEU A 285 -15.34 0.04 3.79
CA LEU A 285 -15.79 -1.30 4.12
C LEU A 285 -15.37 -1.69 5.56
N SER A 286 -14.15 -1.40 5.96
CA SER A 286 -13.66 -1.64 7.32
C SER A 286 -14.47 -0.87 8.36
N VAL A 287 -14.81 0.40 8.07
CA VAL A 287 -15.70 1.22 8.91
C VAL A 287 -17.06 0.57 9.08
N LYS A 288 -17.68 0.15 7.99
CA LYS A 288 -19.02 -0.48 8.00
C LYS A 288 -19.04 -1.84 8.69
N THR A 289 -17.94 -2.58 8.68
CA THR A 289 -17.88 -3.96 9.20
C THR A 289 -17.40 -4.00 10.64
N LEU A 290 -16.46 -3.16 11.00
CA LEU A 290 -15.74 -3.20 12.28
C LEU A 290 -15.93 -1.93 13.11
N GLY A 291 -16.65 -0.91 12.60
CA GLY A 291 -16.82 0.38 13.27
C GLY A 291 -15.52 1.21 13.31
N ASP A 292 -14.61 1.03 12.32
CA ASP A 292 -13.38 1.83 12.22
C ASP A 292 -13.69 3.30 11.97
N ASN A 293 -12.88 4.21 12.53
CA ASN A 293 -12.90 5.60 12.13
C ASN A 293 -12.28 5.78 10.72
N PRO A 294 -12.92 6.54 9.82
CA PRO A 294 -12.34 6.84 8.51
C PRO A 294 -11.00 7.53 8.68
N GLN A 295 -9.96 7.00 8.05
CA GLN A 295 -8.67 7.67 8.06
C GLN A 295 -8.70 8.89 7.13
N LYS A 296 -8.39 10.07 7.64
CA LYS A 296 -8.50 11.37 6.96
C LYS A 296 -7.61 11.50 5.70
N TRP A 297 -6.56 10.70 5.58
CA TRP A 297 -5.63 10.79 4.45
C TRP A 297 -6.22 10.37 3.10
N LEU A 298 -7.41 9.76 3.08
CA LEU A 298 -8.11 9.38 1.86
C LEU A 298 -9.28 10.32 1.48
N ILE A 299 -9.51 11.38 2.23
CA ILE A 299 -10.59 12.33 1.97
C ILE A 299 -10.18 13.32 0.88
#